data_709bf419f6fdfbaa251dd13b954323d2
#
_entry.id   709bf419f6fdfbaa251dd13b954323d2
#
_cell.length_a   1.000
_cell.length_b   1.000
_cell.length_c   1.000
_cell.angle_alpha   90.00
_cell.angle_beta   90.00
_cell.angle_gamma   90.00
#
_symmetry.space_group_name_H-M   'P 1'
#
loop_
_entity.id
_entity.type
_entity.pdbx_description
1 polymer ?
#
loop_
_entity_poly.entity_id
_entity_poly.type
_entity_poly.pdbx_seq_one_letter_code
_entity_poly.pdbx_strand_id
1 'polypeptide(L)'
;VMAQGVCGVAKDLTKTASKSAIKLTAGGASGRLFKWVAWFTGSKNAMKGLGFFFGGLLLEGLGFQGALWLMAGLLGLVLVGVVFSLPAHLGRAKPSKSAKELFSKSRALNLLAASRLALFGARDVWFVVGVPVFLYSQGWTFPMVGGFMAAWTIGYGLVQSLAPQVVPRSNDGLSREVPASRAWAFGLALIPVVMVFAIDPSQVQADLWLVLGLSLFGLAFAVNSSVHSYLVLAYA
;
A
#
# COMPACT_ATOMS: atom_id res chain seq x y z
N VAL A 1 20.86 3.44 2.31
CA VAL A 1 20.29 2.09 2.10
C VAL A 1 20.05 1.38 3.43
N MET A 2 21.07 1.29 4.34
CA MET A 2 20.91 0.59 5.64
C MET A 2 19.82 1.19 6.53
N ALA A 3 19.76 2.52 6.70
CA ALA A 3 18.71 3.18 7.47
C ALA A 3 17.31 2.85 6.94
N GLN A 4 17.14 2.82 5.62
CA GLN A 4 15.87 2.44 4.98
C GLN A 4 15.49 0.98 5.27
N GLY A 5 16.47 0.06 5.30
CA GLY A 5 16.24 -1.33 5.68
C GLY A 5 15.76 -1.46 7.12
N VAL A 6 16.41 -0.78 8.08
CA VAL A 6 16.00 -0.76 9.49
C VAL A 6 14.59 -0.19 9.66
N CYS A 7 14.27 0.92 8.99
CA CYS A 7 12.91 1.49 8.97
C CYS A 7 11.88 0.52 8.40
N GLY A 8 12.24 -0.26 7.37
CA GLY A 8 11.37 -1.30 6.80
C GLY A 8 11.03 -2.39 7.81
N VAL A 9 12.03 -2.91 8.51
CA VAL A 9 11.85 -3.92 9.58
C VAL A 9 10.99 -3.37 10.71
N ALA A 10 11.28 -2.17 11.22
CA ALA A 10 10.51 -1.52 12.28
C ALA A 10 9.03 -1.35 11.88
N LYS A 11 8.77 -0.90 10.65
CA LYS A 11 7.43 -0.75 10.09
C LYS A 11 6.66 -2.09 10.03
N ASP A 12 7.31 -3.17 9.61
CA ASP A 12 6.65 -4.47 9.50
C ASP A 12 6.42 -5.11 10.88
N LEU A 13 7.31 -4.93 11.83
CA LEU A 13 7.11 -5.33 13.23
C LEU A 13 5.92 -4.60 13.84
N THR A 14 5.83 -3.28 13.72
CA THR A 14 4.72 -2.46 14.21
C THR A 14 3.39 -2.89 13.59
N LYS A 15 3.37 -3.14 12.29
CA LYS A 15 2.19 -3.60 11.56
C LYS A 15 1.71 -4.99 12.02
N THR A 16 2.64 -5.88 12.32
CA THR A 16 2.32 -7.23 12.81
C THR A 16 1.82 -7.17 14.25
N ALA A 17 2.49 -6.41 15.11
CA ALA A 17 2.08 -6.18 16.49
C ALA A 17 0.67 -5.57 16.58
N SER A 18 0.39 -4.53 15.78
CA SER A 18 -0.93 -3.88 15.71
C SER A 18 -2.04 -4.85 15.29
N LYS A 19 -1.80 -5.70 14.29
CA LYS A 19 -2.78 -6.71 13.86
C LYS A 19 -3.03 -7.77 14.94
N SER A 20 -1.99 -8.18 15.64
CA SER A 20 -2.10 -9.13 16.76
C SER A 20 -2.89 -8.52 17.91
N ALA A 21 -2.65 -7.25 18.25
CA ALA A 21 -3.40 -6.53 19.28
C ALA A 21 -4.90 -6.42 18.93
N ILE A 22 -5.23 -6.07 17.68
CA ILE A 22 -6.63 -6.02 17.21
C ILE A 22 -7.30 -7.39 17.34
N LYS A 23 -6.61 -8.48 16.98
CA LYS A 23 -7.16 -9.83 17.09
C LYS A 23 -7.46 -10.22 18.55
N LEU A 24 -6.60 -9.80 19.48
CA LEU A 24 -6.79 -10.05 20.91
C LEU A 24 -7.94 -9.24 21.50
N THR A 25 -8.11 -7.98 21.05
CA THR A 25 -9.10 -7.05 21.59
C THR A 25 -10.50 -7.25 20.99
N ALA A 26 -10.60 -7.73 19.75
CA ALA A 26 -11.87 -7.89 19.04
C ALA A 26 -12.77 -9.00 19.59
N GLY A 27 -12.26 -9.87 20.48
CA GLY A 27 -13.03 -10.97 21.10
C GLY A 27 -13.83 -11.78 20.07
N GLY A 28 -13.81 -13.06 20.09
CA GLY A 28 -14.29 -14.10 19.15
C GLY A 28 -15.52 -13.93 18.23
N ALA A 29 -16.08 -12.74 18.09
CA ALA A 29 -17.18 -12.46 17.16
C ALA A 29 -16.61 -12.10 15.76
N SER A 30 -16.69 -13.02 14.81
CA SER A 30 -16.16 -12.91 13.45
C SER A 30 -16.56 -11.62 12.72
N GLY A 31 -17.79 -11.15 12.85
CA GLY A 31 -18.26 -9.93 12.22
C GLY A 31 -17.64 -8.64 12.80
N ARG A 32 -17.31 -8.62 14.07
CA ARG A 32 -16.67 -7.48 14.74
C ARG A 32 -15.20 -7.40 14.34
N LEU A 33 -14.50 -8.52 14.28
CA LEU A 33 -13.12 -8.60 13.82
C LEU A 33 -12.97 -8.09 12.39
N PHE A 34 -13.87 -8.49 11.46
CA PHE A 34 -13.84 -8.02 10.07
C PHE A 34 -13.99 -6.49 9.98
N LYS A 35 -14.94 -5.89 10.72
CA LYS A 35 -15.14 -4.44 10.76
C LYS A 35 -13.88 -3.71 11.26
N TRP A 36 -13.27 -4.17 12.34
CA TRP A 36 -12.04 -3.58 12.89
C TRP A 36 -10.85 -3.68 11.95
N VAL A 37 -10.67 -4.83 11.29
CA VAL A 37 -9.59 -5.02 10.31
C VAL A 37 -9.81 -4.14 9.08
N ALA A 38 -11.04 -4.04 8.59
CA ALA A 38 -11.38 -3.18 7.45
C ALA A 38 -11.15 -1.70 7.79
N TRP A 39 -11.63 -1.26 8.96
CA TRP A 39 -11.43 0.12 9.43
C TRP A 39 -9.95 0.46 9.64
N PHE A 40 -9.18 -0.44 10.26
CA PHE A 40 -7.73 -0.27 10.44
C PHE A 40 -6.99 -0.22 9.11
N THR A 41 -7.38 -1.04 8.13
CA THR A 41 -6.73 -1.03 6.81
C THR A 41 -7.08 0.24 6.03
N GLY A 42 -8.32 0.70 6.09
CA GLY A 42 -8.77 1.94 5.46
C GLY A 42 -8.10 3.18 6.08
N SER A 43 -8.10 3.29 7.41
CA SER A 43 -7.44 4.40 8.11
C SER A 43 -5.93 4.46 7.82
N LYS A 44 -5.26 3.31 7.73
CA LYS A 44 -3.84 3.25 7.36
C LYS A 44 -3.59 3.83 5.96
N ASN A 45 -4.44 3.56 4.98
CA ASN A 45 -4.29 4.09 3.63
C ASN A 45 -4.59 5.60 3.59
N ALA A 46 -5.60 6.06 4.32
CA ALA A 46 -5.88 7.48 4.48
C ALA A 46 -4.71 8.23 5.13
N MET A 47 -4.16 7.70 6.23
CA MET A 47 -3.00 8.28 6.90
C MET A 47 -1.75 8.28 6.01
N LYS A 48 -1.57 7.27 5.15
CA LYS A 48 -0.49 7.26 4.16
C LYS A 48 -0.65 8.41 3.15
N GLY A 49 -1.87 8.64 2.67
CA GLY A 49 -2.17 9.77 1.78
C GLY A 49 -1.88 11.12 2.44
N LEU A 50 -2.38 11.33 3.67
CA LEU A 50 -2.08 12.53 4.46
C LEU A 50 -0.58 12.69 4.66
N GLY A 51 0.16 11.60 4.91
CA GLY A 51 1.61 11.62 5.05
C GLY A 51 2.34 12.13 3.81
N PHE A 52 1.89 11.82 2.61
CA PHE A 52 2.46 12.38 1.37
C PHE A 52 2.23 13.89 1.27
N PHE A 53 1.02 14.35 1.57
CA PHE A 53 0.69 15.76 1.53
C PHE A 53 1.49 16.58 2.56
N PHE A 54 1.44 16.17 3.82
CA PHE A 54 2.21 16.82 4.88
C PHE A 54 3.72 16.73 4.67
N GLY A 55 4.21 15.61 4.11
CA GLY A 55 5.61 15.46 3.73
C GLY A 55 6.05 16.50 2.70
N GLY A 56 5.23 16.77 1.68
CA GLY A 56 5.47 17.83 0.71
C GLY A 56 5.49 19.23 1.34
N LEU A 57 4.53 19.54 2.22
CA LEU A 57 4.47 20.82 2.93
C LEU A 57 5.69 21.01 3.86
N LEU A 58 6.11 19.98 4.57
CA LEU A 58 7.27 20.04 5.46
C LEU A 58 8.56 20.27 4.68
N LEU A 59 8.71 19.63 3.52
CA LEU A 59 9.88 19.83 2.66
C LEU A 59 9.93 21.26 2.13
N GLU A 60 8.78 21.82 1.72
CA GLU A 60 8.69 23.21 1.27
C GLU A 60 9.01 24.21 2.38
N GLY A 61 8.42 24.03 3.56
CA GLY A 61 8.50 25.01 4.66
C GLY A 61 9.77 24.90 5.51
N LEU A 62 10.28 23.70 5.78
CA LEU A 62 11.38 23.46 6.71
C LEU A 62 12.65 22.94 6.02
N GLY A 63 12.57 22.63 4.72
CA GLY A 63 13.62 21.93 4.00
C GLY A 63 13.81 20.48 4.49
N PHE A 64 14.73 19.76 3.83
CA PHE A 64 14.92 18.33 4.09
C PHE A 64 15.34 18.02 5.53
N GLN A 65 16.31 18.78 6.07
CA GLN A 65 16.87 18.53 7.40
C GLN A 65 15.87 18.89 8.51
N GLY A 66 15.15 20.01 8.38
CA GLY A 66 14.12 20.43 9.34
C GLY A 66 12.95 19.44 9.37
N ALA A 67 12.49 18.98 8.22
CA ALA A 67 11.45 17.96 8.11
C ALA A 67 11.85 16.65 8.80
N LEU A 68 13.10 16.19 8.62
CA LEU A 68 13.60 14.99 9.29
C LEU A 68 13.63 15.14 10.83
N TRP A 69 14.12 16.28 11.34
CA TRP A 69 14.15 16.51 12.79
C TRP A 69 12.76 16.59 13.40
N LEU A 70 11.81 17.25 12.71
CA LEU A 70 10.41 17.28 13.16
C LEU A 70 9.80 15.88 13.19
N MET A 71 9.98 15.09 12.13
CA MET A 71 9.49 13.70 12.07
C MET A 71 10.12 12.82 13.16
N ALA A 72 11.42 12.96 13.41
CA ALA A 72 12.12 12.24 14.48
C ALA A 72 11.57 12.62 15.87
N GLY A 73 11.31 13.90 16.12
CA GLY A 73 10.69 14.39 17.36
C GLY A 73 9.29 13.82 17.57
N LEU A 74 8.44 13.87 16.55
CA LEU A 74 7.08 13.29 16.62
C LEU A 74 7.11 11.77 16.88
N LEU A 75 8.01 11.03 16.21
CA LEU A 75 8.19 9.61 16.47
C LEU A 75 8.71 9.33 17.88
N GLY A 76 9.59 10.19 18.40
CA GLY A 76 10.06 10.13 19.79
C GLY A 76 8.93 10.31 20.79
N LEU A 77 8.04 11.28 20.58
CA LEU A 77 6.85 11.48 21.41
C LEU A 77 5.90 10.28 21.38
N VAL A 78 5.66 9.72 20.19
CA VAL A 78 4.86 8.50 20.05
C VAL A 78 5.50 7.32 20.78
N LEU A 79 6.83 7.16 20.66
CA LEU A 79 7.57 6.11 21.38
C LEU A 79 7.40 6.23 22.89
N VAL A 80 7.59 7.45 23.43
CA VAL A 80 7.36 7.73 24.86
C VAL A 80 5.94 7.35 25.26
N GLY A 81 4.94 7.81 24.51
CA GLY A 81 3.53 7.47 24.76
C GLY A 81 3.27 5.96 24.75
N VAL A 82 3.84 5.24 23.79
CA VAL A 82 3.71 3.77 23.68
C VAL A 82 4.34 3.06 24.86
N VAL A 83 5.56 3.46 25.26
CA VAL A 83 6.28 2.82 26.38
C VAL A 83 5.51 2.98 27.70
N PHE A 84 4.90 4.15 27.93
CA PHE A 84 4.18 4.41 29.18
C PHE A 84 2.71 3.94 29.18
N SER A 85 2.08 3.80 28.01
CA SER A 85 0.64 3.49 27.92
C SER A 85 0.31 2.05 27.57
N LEU A 86 1.25 1.30 26.94
CA LEU A 86 0.96 -0.07 26.49
C LEU A 86 1.32 -1.11 27.56
N PRO A 87 0.36 -2.00 27.94
CA PRO A 87 0.64 -3.09 28.83
C PRO A 87 1.65 -4.07 28.24
N ALA A 88 2.59 -4.57 29.07
CA ALA A 88 3.71 -5.43 28.65
C ALA A 88 3.28 -6.79 28.03
N HIS A 89 2.02 -7.21 28.22
CA HIS A 89 1.49 -8.46 27.64
C HIS A 89 0.93 -8.30 26.22
N LEU A 90 0.71 -7.07 25.76
CA LEU A 90 0.29 -6.80 24.38
C LEU A 90 1.47 -7.05 23.43
N GLY A 91 1.37 -8.06 22.61
CA GLY A 91 2.38 -8.36 21.60
C GLY A 91 3.23 -9.63 21.87
N ARG A 92 2.92 -10.40 22.90
CA ARG A 92 3.49 -11.75 23.03
C ARG A 92 3.03 -12.60 21.86
N ALA A 93 3.90 -12.70 20.85
CA ALA A 93 3.68 -13.56 19.69
C ALA A 93 3.73 -15.03 20.12
N LYS A 94 2.92 -15.88 19.49
CA LYS A 94 3.17 -17.33 19.51
C LYS A 94 4.58 -17.59 18.99
N PRO A 95 5.25 -18.67 19.47
CA PRO A 95 6.62 -18.97 19.06
C PRO A 95 6.77 -18.89 17.54
N SER A 96 7.85 -18.25 17.11
CA SER A 96 8.18 -18.01 15.71
C SER A 96 8.15 -19.32 14.92
N LYS A 97 7.40 -19.34 13.83
CA LYS A 97 7.46 -20.44 12.85
C LYS A 97 8.86 -20.50 12.26
N SER A 98 9.37 -21.70 12.06
CA SER A 98 10.66 -21.91 11.41
C SER A 98 10.68 -21.26 10.01
N ALA A 99 11.85 -20.80 9.56
CA ALA A 99 12.01 -20.27 8.19
C ALA A 99 11.56 -21.28 7.11
N LYS A 100 11.57 -22.58 7.40
CA LYS A 100 11.03 -23.63 6.53
C LYS A 100 9.49 -23.56 6.36
N GLU A 101 8.78 -22.90 7.28
CA GLU A 101 7.32 -22.72 7.23
C GLU A 101 6.89 -21.43 6.51
N LEU A 102 7.85 -20.64 6.00
CA LEU A 102 7.58 -19.44 5.20
C LEU A 102 6.89 -19.78 3.87
N PHE A 103 7.21 -20.96 3.32
CA PHE A 103 6.58 -21.44 2.10
C PHE A 103 5.37 -22.31 2.44
N SER A 104 4.23 -22.03 1.80
CA SER A 104 3.07 -22.88 1.91
C SER A 104 3.33 -24.24 1.27
N LYS A 105 2.69 -25.30 1.79
CA LYS A 105 2.64 -26.63 1.14
C LYS A 105 1.89 -26.57 -0.20
N SER A 106 1.02 -25.58 -0.40
CA SER A 106 0.26 -25.38 -1.63
C SER A 106 1.08 -24.57 -2.65
N ARG A 107 1.33 -25.18 -3.82
CA ARG A 107 1.98 -24.52 -4.97
C ARG A 107 1.18 -23.28 -5.44
N ALA A 108 -0.15 -23.39 -5.45
CA ALA A 108 -1.04 -22.30 -5.87
C ALA A 108 -0.86 -21.07 -4.95
N LEU A 109 -0.80 -21.27 -3.64
CA LEU A 109 -0.60 -20.19 -2.67
C LEU A 109 0.79 -19.54 -2.81
N ASN A 110 1.83 -20.33 -3.06
CA ASN A 110 3.19 -19.81 -3.29
C ASN A 110 3.27 -18.99 -4.59
N LEU A 111 2.64 -19.43 -5.68
CA LEU A 111 2.56 -18.68 -6.93
C LEU A 111 1.76 -17.38 -6.77
N LEU A 112 0.66 -17.42 -6.02
CA LEU A 112 -0.13 -16.23 -5.70
C LEU A 112 0.70 -15.24 -4.85
N ALA A 113 1.46 -15.71 -3.89
CA ALA A 113 2.36 -14.89 -3.09
C ALA A 113 3.45 -14.24 -3.96
N ALA A 114 4.07 -14.98 -4.87
CA ALA A 114 5.06 -14.46 -5.81
C ALA A 114 4.45 -13.40 -6.75
N SER A 115 3.26 -13.66 -7.31
CA SER A 115 2.56 -12.68 -8.16
C SER A 115 2.18 -11.41 -7.39
N ARG A 116 1.81 -11.52 -6.11
CA ARG A 116 1.59 -10.34 -5.25
C ARG A 116 2.87 -9.55 -5.00
N LEU A 117 3.99 -10.22 -4.76
CA LEU A 117 5.28 -9.55 -4.58
C LEU A 117 5.63 -8.74 -5.82
N ALA A 118 5.51 -9.33 -7.01
CA ALA A 118 5.75 -8.63 -8.28
C ALA A 118 4.79 -7.46 -8.49
N LEU A 119 3.49 -7.67 -8.26
CA LEU A 119 2.45 -6.65 -8.41
C LEU A 119 2.70 -5.42 -7.52
N PHE A 120 2.96 -5.64 -6.23
CA PHE A 120 3.19 -4.53 -5.29
C PHE A 120 4.57 -3.91 -5.49
N GLY A 121 5.60 -4.70 -5.80
CA GLY A 121 6.94 -4.23 -6.10
C GLY A 121 6.96 -3.32 -7.33
N ALA A 122 6.30 -3.71 -8.41
CA ALA A 122 6.17 -2.91 -9.62
C ALA A 122 5.51 -1.54 -9.35
N ARG A 123 4.43 -1.51 -8.55
CA ARG A 123 3.82 -0.23 -8.15
C ARG A 123 4.77 0.64 -7.34
N ASP A 124 5.38 0.07 -6.30
CA ASP A 124 6.12 0.87 -5.30
C ASP A 124 7.39 1.47 -5.90
N VAL A 125 8.05 0.81 -6.84
CA VAL A 125 9.21 1.35 -7.56
C VAL A 125 8.84 2.63 -8.31
N TRP A 126 7.75 2.61 -9.07
CA TRP A 126 7.32 3.77 -9.84
C TRP A 126 6.74 4.87 -8.96
N PHE A 127 5.81 4.52 -8.09
CA PHE A 127 5.01 5.49 -7.35
C PHE A 127 5.84 6.23 -6.28
N VAL A 128 6.76 5.54 -5.60
CA VAL A 128 7.50 6.17 -4.47
C VAL A 128 8.71 6.96 -4.95
N VAL A 129 9.32 6.59 -6.07
CA VAL A 129 10.55 7.22 -6.56
C VAL A 129 10.35 7.86 -7.93
N GLY A 130 9.92 7.10 -8.92
CA GLY A 130 9.86 7.56 -10.31
C GLY A 130 8.91 8.74 -10.51
N VAL A 131 7.71 8.66 -9.96
CA VAL A 131 6.68 9.72 -10.11
C VAL A 131 7.10 11.04 -9.47
N PRO A 132 7.53 11.10 -8.20
CA PRO A 132 8.02 12.35 -7.63
C PRO A 132 9.17 12.97 -8.42
N VAL A 133 10.17 12.19 -8.79
CA VAL A 133 11.33 12.68 -9.54
C VAL A 133 10.91 13.25 -10.89
N PHE A 134 10.02 12.55 -11.61
CA PHE A 134 9.51 13.05 -12.90
C PHE A 134 8.71 14.34 -12.74
N LEU A 135 7.77 14.40 -11.80
CA LEU A 135 6.95 15.61 -11.59
C LEU A 135 7.81 16.81 -11.17
N TYR A 136 8.84 16.60 -10.35
CA TYR A 136 9.81 17.65 -10.01
C TYR A 136 10.59 18.12 -11.26
N SER A 137 10.97 17.22 -12.15
CA SER A 137 11.65 17.60 -13.40
C SER A 137 10.74 18.40 -14.35
N GLN A 138 9.42 18.27 -14.19
CA GLN A 138 8.40 19.07 -14.91
C GLN A 138 8.04 20.38 -14.17
N GLY A 139 8.78 20.74 -13.12
CA GLY A 139 8.58 21.99 -12.38
C GLY A 139 7.51 21.99 -11.32
N TRP A 140 6.98 20.81 -10.92
CA TRP A 140 6.02 20.72 -9.82
C TRP A 140 6.68 21.02 -8.49
N THR A 141 5.99 21.77 -7.62
CA THR A 141 6.44 22.04 -6.25
C THR A 141 6.24 20.82 -5.33
N PHE A 142 6.92 20.79 -4.18
CA PHE A 142 6.76 19.72 -3.20
C PHE A 142 5.30 19.52 -2.75
N PRO A 143 4.53 20.57 -2.42
CA PRO A 143 3.11 20.43 -2.09
C PRO A 143 2.26 19.88 -3.23
N MET A 144 2.53 20.27 -4.48
CA MET A 144 1.79 19.75 -5.64
C MET A 144 2.00 18.25 -5.81
N VAL A 145 3.24 17.80 -5.74
CA VAL A 145 3.57 16.36 -5.81
C VAL A 145 2.97 15.60 -4.63
N GLY A 146 3.12 16.12 -3.41
CA GLY A 146 2.53 15.55 -2.20
C GLY A 146 1.01 15.47 -2.27
N GLY A 147 0.35 16.52 -2.77
CA GLY A 147 -1.09 16.56 -3.00
C GLY A 147 -1.57 15.53 -4.01
N PHE A 148 -0.88 15.38 -5.14
CA PHE A 148 -1.18 14.36 -6.14
C PHE A 148 -1.04 12.96 -5.55
N MET A 149 0.05 12.66 -4.86
CA MET A 149 0.28 11.36 -4.25
C MET A 149 -0.75 11.05 -3.15
N ALA A 150 -1.18 12.06 -2.40
CA ALA A 150 -2.25 11.94 -1.41
C ALA A 150 -3.58 11.60 -2.08
N ALA A 151 -4.01 12.39 -3.07
CA ALA A 151 -5.24 12.18 -3.81
C ALA A 151 -5.28 10.79 -4.47
N TRP A 152 -4.16 10.40 -5.10
CA TRP A 152 -4.02 9.10 -5.72
C TRP A 152 -4.14 7.95 -4.71
N THR A 153 -3.46 8.05 -3.55
CA THR A 153 -3.48 7.00 -2.52
C THR A 153 -4.85 6.87 -1.86
N ILE A 154 -5.54 7.99 -1.62
CA ILE A 154 -6.90 8.01 -1.08
C ILE A 154 -7.89 7.47 -2.11
N GLY A 155 -7.83 7.94 -3.37
CA GLY A 155 -8.65 7.47 -4.47
C GLY A 155 -8.48 5.97 -4.72
N TYR A 156 -7.25 5.48 -4.71
CA TYR A 156 -6.93 4.05 -4.76
C TYR A 156 -7.64 3.28 -3.64
N GLY A 157 -7.60 3.77 -2.40
CA GLY A 157 -8.27 3.15 -1.25
C GLY A 157 -9.79 3.09 -1.41
N LEU A 158 -10.41 4.15 -1.94
CA LEU A 158 -11.85 4.20 -2.23
C LEU A 158 -12.23 3.18 -3.29
N VAL A 159 -11.54 3.18 -4.44
CA VAL A 159 -11.78 2.20 -5.51
C VAL A 159 -11.58 0.76 -5.04
N GLN A 160 -10.57 0.53 -4.20
CA GLN A 160 -10.33 -0.78 -3.61
C GLN A 160 -11.52 -1.25 -2.77
N SER A 161 -12.21 -0.36 -2.05
CA SER A 161 -13.41 -0.71 -1.29
C SER A 161 -14.61 -1.07 -2.17
N LEU A 162 -14.67 -0.53 -3.38
CA LEU A 162 -15.72 -0.78 -4.37
C LEU A 162 -15.40 -1.98 -5.30
N ALA A 163 -14.18 -2.46 -5.31
CA ALA A 163 -13.74 -3.57 -6.17
C ALA A 163 -14.63 -4.82 -6.09
N PRO A 164 -15.20 -5.21 -4.92
CA PRO A 164 -16.13 -6.34 -4.84
C PRO A 164 -17.41 -6.19 -5.65
N GLN A 165 -17.77 -4.98 -6.08
CA GLN A 165 -18.94 -4.72 -6.93
C GLN A 165 -18.64 -4.86 -8.42
N VAL A 166 -17.35 -4.73 -8.80
CA VAL A 166 -16.89 -4.74 -10.20
C VAL A 166 -16.42 -6.14 -10.61
N VAL A 167 -15.95 -6.94 -9.66
CA VAL A 167 -15.38 -8.27 -9.93
C VAL A 167 -16.47 -9.34 -9.85
N PRO A 168 -16.66 -10.14 -10.91
CA PRO A 168 -17.59 -11.27 -10.88
C PRO A 168 -17.22 -12.26 -9.78
N ARG A 169 -18.21 -12.71 -9.03
CA ARG A 169 -18.04 -13.69 -7.95
C ARG A 169 -18.61 -15.05 -8.36
N SER A 170 -17.99 -16.09 -7.86
CA SER A 170 -18.45 -17.48 -8.01
C SER A 170 -18.75 -18.10 -6.64
N ASN A 171 -19.55 -19.17 -6.64
CA ASN A 171 -19.88 -19.87 -5.41
C ASN A 171 -18.69 -20.61 -4.79
N ASP A 172 -17.75 -21.05 -5.64
CA ASP A 172 -16.49 -21.69 -5.22
C ASP A 172 -15.38 -20.69 -4.87
N GLY A 173 -15.59 -19.39 -5.12
CA GLY A 173 -14.61 -18.32 -4.86
C GLY A 173 -13.38 -18.34 -5.77
N LEU A 174 -13.34 -19.17 -6.80
CA LEU A 174 -12.16 -19.38 -7.64
C LEU A 174 -12.45 -19.32 -9.14
N SER A 175 -13.56 -19.91 -9.60
CA SER A 175 -13.83 -20.12 -11.03
C SER A 175 -13.98 -18.85 -11.84
N ARG A 176 -14.44 -17.74 -11.26
CA ARG A 176 -14.55 -16.42 -11.89
C ARG A 176 -13.47 -15.45 -11.45
N GLU A 177 -13.04 -15.56 -10.21
CA GLU A 177 -12.06 -14.65 -9.58
C GLU A 177 -10.65 -14.84 -10.14
N VAL A 178 -10.24 -16.09 -10.44
CA VAL A 178 -8.92 -16.36 -11.02
C VAL A 178 -8.80 -15.80 -12.45
N PRO A 179 -9.73 -16.04 -13.39
CA PRO A 179 -9.73 -15.39 -14.70
C PRO A 179 -9.80 -13.86 -14.60
N ALA A 180 -10.62 -13.30 -13.70
CA ALA A 180 -10.70 -11.86 -13.48
C ALA A 180 -9.36 -11.28 -13.02
N SER A 181 -8.67 -11.94 -12.07
CA SER A 181 -7.33 -11.53 -11.63
C SER A 181 -6.33 -11.49 -12.80
N ARG A 182 -6.36 -12.48 -13.70
CA ARG A 182 -5.49 -12.50 -14.89
C ARG A 182 -5.83 -11.38 -15.88
N ALA A 183 -7.10 -11.16 -16.15
CA ALA A 183 -7.55 -10.08 -17.05
C ALA A 183 -7.14 -8.70 -16.52
N TRP A 184 -7.36 -8.43 -15.24
CA TRP A 184 -6.93 -7.19 -14.60
C TRP A 184 -5.41 -7.05 -14.56
N ALA A 185 -4.65 -8.13 -14.35
CA ALA A 185 -3.19 -8.10 -14.38
C ALA A 185 -2.67 -7.79 -15.79
N PHE A 186 -3.28 -8.34 -16.83
CA PHE A 186 -2.94 -8.03 -18.22
C PHE A 186 -3.23 -6.56 -18.57
N GLY A 187 -4.43 -6.07 -18.24
CA GLY A 187 -4.77 -4.65 -18.41
C GLY A 187 -3.81 -3.73 -17.66
N LEU A 188 -3.45 -4.10 -16.43
CA LEU A 188 -2.50 -3.34 -15.63
C LEU A 188 -1.09 -3.30 -16.25
N ALA A 189 -0.62 -4.39 -16.87
CA ALA A 189 0.66 -4.44 -17.56
C ALA A 189 0.65 -3.60 -18.86
N LEU A 190 -0.49 -3.52 -19.54
CA LEU A 190 -0.63 -2.77 -20.78
C LEU A 190 -0.54 -1.25 -20.55
N ILE A 191 -1.06 -0.73 -19.43
CA ILE A 191 -1.09 0.71 -19.14
C ILE A 191 0.30 1.33 -19.19
N PRO A 192 1.34 0.87 -18.45
CA PRO A 192 2.66 1.47 -18.52
C PRO A 192 3.32 1.30 -19.90
N VAL A 193 3.03 0.22 -20.62
CA VAL A 193 3.51 0.05 -22.01
C VAL A 193 2.96 1.17 -22.91
N VAL A 194 1.66 1.43 -22.84
CA VAL A 194 1.05 2.53 -23.59
C VAL A 194 1.61 3.88 -23.16
N MET A 195 1.83 4.07 -21.84
CA MET A 195 2.40 5.31 -21.31
C MET A 195 3.81 5.59 -21.87
N VAL A 196 4.66 4.58 -22.01
CA VAL A 196 6.02 4.75 -22.58
C VAL A 196 5.96 5.33 -24.00
N PHE A 197 4.98 4.95 -24.79
CA PHE A 197 4.82 5.47 -26.16
C PHE A 197 4.03 6.79 -26.23
N ALA A 198 3.18 7.07 -25.24
CA ALA A 198 2.32 8.25 -25.21
C ALA A 198 2.97 9.46 -24.52
N ILE A 199 3.93 9.25 -23.62
CA ILE A 199 4.55 10.33 -22.85
C ILE A 199 5.91 10.67 -23.47
N ASP A 200 6.01 11.86 -24.04
CA ASP A 200 7.25 12.48 -24.45
C ASP A 200 7.63 13.55 -23.40
N PRO A 201 8.72 13.34 -22.62
CA PRO A 201 9.12 14.28 -21.58
C PRO A 201 9.43 15.69 -22.05
N SER A 202 9.68 15.88 -23.35
CA SER A 202 9.93 17.20 -23.95
C SER A 202 8.66 18.00 -24.24
N GLN A 203 7.50 17.36 -24.18
CA GLN A 203 6.22 18.03 -24.44
C GLN A 203 5.69 18.76 -23.21
N VAL A 204 5.09 19.92 -23.42
CA VAL A 204 4.51 20.78 -22.35
C VAL A 204 3.43 20.09 -21.52
N GLN A 205 2.82 19.02 -22.03
CA GLN A 205 1.75 18.27 -21.37
C GLN A 205 2.16 16.88 -20.88
N ALA A 206 3.46 16.61 -20.79
CA ALA A 206 3.96 15.29 -20.37
C ALA A 206 3.49 14.90 -18.95
N ASP A 207 3.40 15.88 -18.06
CA ASP A 207 2.90 15.70 -16.68
C ASP A 207 1.41 15.34 -16.66
N LEU A 208 0.58 15.95 -17.51
CA LEU A 208 -0.84 15.62 -17.62
C LEU A 208 -1.04 14.18 -18.10
N TRP A 209 -0.32 13.76 -19.14
CA TRP A 209 -0.40 12.39 -19.64
C TRP A 209 0.07 11.37 -18.60
N LEU A 210 1.13 11.70 -17.83
CA LEU A 210 1.56 10.88 -16.71
C LEU A 210 0.47 10.76 -15.63
N VAL A 211 -0.11 11.87 -15.20
CA VAL A 211 -1.18 11.91 -14.19
C VAL A 211 -2.39 11.07 -14.61
N LEU A 212 -2.83 11.20 -15.86
CA LEU A 212 -3.95 10.43 -16.40
C LEU A 212 -3.62 8.94 -16.47
N GLY A 213 -2.45 8.58 -17.00
CA GLY A 213 -1.99 7.19 -17.07
C GLY A 213 -1.85 6.54 -15.70
N LEU A 214 -1.28 7.26 -14.73
CA LEU A 214 -1.16 6.79 -13.34
C LEU A 214 -2.51 6.68 -12.64
N SER A 215 -3.46 7.56 -12.95
CA SER A 215 -4.83 7.44 -12.41
C SER A 215 -5.50 6.18 -12.92
N LEU A 216 -5.41 5.89 -14.21
CA LEU A 216 -5.91 4.66 -14.81
C LEU A 216 -5.19 3.42 -14.24
N PHE A 217 -3.87 3.48 -14.10
CA PHE A 217 -3.09 2.44 -13.45
C PHE A 217 -3.56 2.20 -12.01
N GLY A 218 -3.80 3.28 -11.24
CA GLY A 218 -4.28 3.20 -9.86
C GLY A 218 -5.64 2.52 -9.75
N LEU A 219 -6.57 2.82 -10.66
CA LEU A 219 -7.89 2.18 -10.73
C LEU A 219 -7.75 0.67 -10.99
N ALA A 220 -7.03 0.30 -12.03
CA ALA A 220 -6.82 -1.11 -12.38
C ALA A 220 -6.06 -1.86 -11.26
N PHE A 221 -5.06 -1.22 -10.65
CA PHE A 221 -4.31 -1.78 -9.53
C PHE A 221 -5.18 -1.97 -8.28
N ALA A 222 -6.07 -1.02 -7.96
CA ALA A 222 -6.98 -1.11 -6.82
C ALA A 222 -7.88 -2.35 -6.93
N VAL A 223 -8.48 -2.56 -8.10
CA VAL A 223 -9.33 -3.73 -8.36
C VAL A 223 -8.51 -5.01 -8.28
N ASN A 224 -7.40 -5.10 -9.02
CA ASN A 224 -6.57 -6.30 -9.06
C ASN A 224 -6.02 -6.69 -7.68
N SER A 225 -5.53 -5.73 -6.90
CA SER A 225 -5.02 -5.99 -5.55
C SER A 225 -6.09 -6.48 -4.57
N SER A 226 -7.36 -6.05 -4.77
CA SER A 226 -8.50 -6.56 -4.01
C SER A 226 -8.78 -8.01 -4.33
N VAL A 227 -8.81 -8.38 -5.64
CA VAL A 227 -8.98 -9.76 -6.08
C VAL A 227 -7.88 -10.66 -5.53
N HIS A 228 -6.62 -10.23 -5.65
CA HIS A 228 -5.50 -10.96 -5.06
C HIS A 228 -5.63 -11.15 -3.55
N SER A 229 -6.14 -10.14 -2.82
CA SER A 229 -6.35 -10.23 -1.38
C SER A 229 -7.43 -11.25 -1.03
N TYR A 230 -8.50 -11.30 -1.82
CA TYR A 230 -9.55 -12.29 -1.70
C TYR A 230 -9.03 -13.71 -2.00
N LEU A 231 -8.31 -13.90 -3.11
CA LEU A 231 -7.77 -15.20 -3.51
C LEU A 231 -6.82 -15.80 -2.46
N VAL A 232 -6.03 -14.97 -1.77
CA VAL A 232 -5.20 -15.45 -0.64
C VAL A 232 -6.05 -16.09 0.45
N LEU A 233 -7.23 -15.53 0.75
CA LEU A 233 -8.13 -16.09 1.75
C LEU A 233 -8.86 -17.34 1.23
N ALA A 234 -9.16 -17.38 -0.07
CA ALA A 234 -9.84 -18.53 -0.69
C ALA A 234 -8.92 -19.76 -0.84
N TYR A 235 -7.61 -19.54 -0.98
CA TYR A 235 -6.61 -20.62 -1.05
C TYR A 235 -6.04 -21.02 0.31
N ALA A 236 -6.25 -20.21 1.40
CA ALA A 236 -5.75 -20.48 2.74
C ALA A 236 -6.69 -21.37 3.56
#